data_37c1d527df4ea24173377353994c030a
#
_entry.id   37c1d527df4ea24173377353994c030a
#
_cell.length_a   1.000
_cell.length_b   1.000
_cell.length_c   1.000
_cell.angle_alpha   90.00
_cell.angle_beta   90.00
_cell.angle_gamma   90.00
#
_symmetry.space_group_name_H-M   'P 1'
#
loop_
_entity.id
_entity.type
_entity.pdbx_description
1 polymer ?
#
loop_
_entity_poly.entity_id
_entity_poly.type
_entity_poly.pdbx_seq_one_letter_code
_entity_poly.pdbx_strand_id
1 'polypeptide(L)' 'MNELEWLHQATDKITTLTSGTIFEVKELFDSLEWANLSAKERQGFGRYFSTAYKNGQINSIHRVEDGKRKPNRYVKE' A
#
# COMPACT_ATOMS: atom_id res chain seq x y z
N MET A 1 8.64 8.95 10.29
CA MET A 1 7.35 8.65 9.64
C MET A 1 6.39 8.07 10.67
N ASN A 2 5.12 8.51 10.64
CA ASN A 2 4.07 7.90 11.47
C ASN A 2 3.33 6.87 10.62
N GLU A 3 3.60 5.59 10.86
CA GLU A 3 3.07 4.52 10.03
C GLU A 3 1.54 4.41 10.09
N LEU A 4 0.95 4.65 11.24
CA LEU A 4 -0.51 4.60 11.37
C LEU A 4 -1.17 5.72 10.56
N GLU A 5 -0.62 6.92 10.62
CA GLU A 5 -1.14 8.05 9.84
C GLU A 5 -1.02 7.79 8.34
N TRP A 6 0.12 7.25 7.91
CA TRP A 6 0.32 6.90 6.52
C TRP A 6 -0.62 5.78 6.07
N LEU A 7 -0.90 4.83 6.98
CA LEU A 7 -1.88 3.78 6.68
C LEU A 7 -3.28 4.38 6.48
N HIS A 8 -3.67 5.36 7.29
CA HIS A 8 -4.96 6.03 7.13
C HIS A 8 -5.03 6.75 5.78
N GLN A 9 -3.96 7.44 5.38
CA GLN A 9 -3.91 8.08 4.06
C GLN A 9 -4.03 7.03 2.94
N ALA A 10 -3.36 5.89 3.09
CA ALA A 10 -3.43 4.83 2.10
C ALA A 10 -4.84 4.27 1.98
N THR A 11 -5.52 4.00 3.09
CA THR A 11 -6.88 3.46 3.04
C THR A 11 -7.86 4.47 2.47
N ASP A 12 -7.70 5.75 2.78
CA ASP A 12 -8.53 6.80 2.18
C ASP A 12 -8.34 6.85 0.67
N LYS A 13 -7.10 6.75 0.21
CA LYS A 13 -6.81 6.75 -1.23
C LYS A 13 -7.43 5.55 -1.92
N ILE A 14 -7.37 4.39 -1.27
CA ILE A 14 -7.95 3.15 -1.82
C ILE A 14 -9.44 3.34 -2.07
N THR A 15 -10.15 4.04 -1.20
CA THR A 15 -11.60 4.25 -1.38
C THR A 15 -11.91 5.03 -2.66
N THR A 16 -10.95 5.77 -3.19
CA THR A 16 -11.15 6.56 -4.42
C THR A 16 -10.83 5.77 -5.68
N LEU A 17 -10.25 4.57 -5.56
CA LEU A 17 -9.85 3.78 -6.72
C LEU A 17 -11.05 3.08 -7.33
N THR A 18 -11.00 2.95 -8.66
CA THR A 18 -11.99 2.17 -9.41
C THR A 18 -11.76 0.68 -9.15
N SER A 19 -12.84 -0.09 -9.03
CA SER A 19 -12.75 -1.55 -8.90
C SER A 19 -11.91 -2.12 -10.04
N GLY A 20 -11.02 -3.04 -9.69
CA GLY A 20 -10.12 -3.66 -10.67
C GLY A 20 -8.80 -2.94 -10.86
N THR A 21 -8.61 -1.77 -10.25
CA THR A 21 -7.35 -1.06 -10.33
C THR A 21 -6.25 -1.85 -9.63
N ILE A 22 -5.15 -2.09 -10.34
CA ILE A 22 -3.96 -2.75 -9.78
C ILE A 22 -2.97 -1.66 -9.40
N PHE A 23 -2.44 -1.74 -8.19
CA PHE A 23 -1.55 -0.69 -7.68
C PHE A 23 -0.47 -1.27 -6.77
N GLU A 24 0.61 -0.51 -6.64
CA GLU A 24 1.65 -0.73 -5.62
C GLU A 24 1.42 0.24 -4.48
N VAL A 25 1.96 -0.06 -3.31
CA VAL A 25 1.79 0.80 -2.13
C VAL A 25 2.25 2.23 -2.41
N LYS A 26 3.37 2.39 -3.09
CA LYS A 26 3.90 3.74 -3.40
C LYS A 26 2.94 4.60 -4.20
N GLU A 27 2.05 3.97 -4.97
CA GLU A 27 1.12 4.69 -5.83
C GLU A 27 -0.05 5.30 -5.05
N LEU A 28 -0.18 4.94 -3.78
CA LEU A 28 -1.21 5.50 -2.91
C LEU A 28 -0.80 6.86 -2.34
N PHE A 29 0.42 7.31 -2.61
CA PHE A 29 0.97 8.54 -2.05
C PHE A 29 1.49 9.44 -3.15
N ASP A 30 1.65 10.74 -2.82
CA ASP A 30 2.33 11.68 -3.68
C ASP A 30 3.75 11.19 -3.93
N SER A 31 4.19 11.24 -5.21
CA SER A 31 5.48 10.69 -5.59
C SER A 31 6.65 11.41 -4.90
N LEU A 32 6.53 12.71 -4.66
CA LEU A 32 7.57 13.47 -3.98
C LEU A 32 7.62 13.12 -2.49
N GLU A 33 6.48 12.98 -1.86
CA GLU A 33 6.44 12.58 -0.46
C GLU A 33 7.06 11.20 -0.27
N TRP A 34 6.73 10.27 -1.17
CA TRP A 34 7.29 8.92 -1.12
C TRP A 34 8.80 8.95 -1.35
N ALA A 35 9.25 9.73 -2.34
CA ALA A 35 10.67 9.83 -2.68
C ALA A 35 11.50 10.45 -1.55
N ASN A 36 10.89 11.30 -0.71
CA ASN A 36 11.58 11.91 0.41
C ASN A 36 11.79 10.97 1.59
N LEU A 37 11.15 9.81 1.59
CA LEU A 37 11.38 8.80 2.61
C LEU A 37 12.72 8.10 2.34
N SER A 38 13.37 7.65 3.41
CA SER A 38 14.55 6.81 3.25
C SER A 38 14.14 5.44 2.72
N ALA A 39 15.10 4.69 2.15
CA ALA A 39 14.83 3.34 1.69
C ALA A 39 14.31 2.45 2.84
N LYS A 40 14.86 2.65 4.03
CA LYS A 40 14.44 1.91 5.22
C LYS A 40 12.99 2.20 5.58
N GLU A 41 12.58 3.46 5.49
CA GLU A 41 11.20 3.86 5.76
C GLU A 41 10.24 3.29 4.73
N ARG A 42 10.62 3.34 3.45
CA ARG A 42 9.76 2.78 2.38
C ARG A 42 9.57 1.27 2.56
N GLN A 43 10.65 0.55 2.87
CA GLN A 43 10.56 -0.89 3.11
C GLN A 43 9.75 -1.20 4.36
N GLY A 44 9.98 -0.44 5.43
CA GLY A 44 9.26 -0.63 6.68
C GLY A 44 7.78 -0.40 6.53
N PHE A 45 7.40 0.64 5.80
CA PHE A 45 5.97 0.89 5.56
C PHE A 45 5.35 -0.19 4.68
N GLY A 46 6.08 -0.69 3.68
CA GLY A 46 5.59 -1.79 2.85
C GLY A 46 5.25 -3.02 3.68
N ARG A 47 6.11 -3.36 4.64
CA ARG A 47 5.83 -4.46 5.57
C ARG A 47 4.65 -4.16 6.48
N TYR A 48 4.58 -2.94 6.99
CA TYR A 48 3.48 -2.51 7.84
C TYR A 48 2.14 -2.64 7.11
N PHE A 49 2.09 -2.18 5.87
CA PHE A 49 0.90 -2.28 5.02
C PHE A 49 0.53 -3.75 4.78
N SER A 50 1.50 -4.57 4.44
CA SER A 50 1.28 -6.00 4.19
C SER A 50 0.73 -6.69 5.43
N THR A 51 1.26 -6.37 6.61
CA THR A 51 0.79 -6.93 7.87
C THR A 51 -0.64 -6.48 8.16
N ALA A 52 -0.95 -5.21 7.94
CA ALA A 52 -2.30 -4.69 8.12
C ALA A 52 -3.29 -5.41 7.19
N TYR A 53 -2.89 -5.64 5.96
CA TYR A 53 -3.70 -6.39 5.00
C TYR A 53 -3.96 -7.82 5.49
N LYS A 54 -2.92 -8.52 5.92
CA LYS A 54 -3.05 -9.91 6.41
C LYS A 54 -3.91 -10.01 7.66
N ASN A 55 -3.91 -8.98 8.48
CA ASN A 55 -4.69 -8.96 9.71
C ASN A 55 -6.14 -8.52 9.50
N GLY A 56 -6.55 -8.29 8.26
CA GLY A 56 -7.92 -7.90 7.95
C GLY A 56 -8.23 -6.45 8.22
N GLN A 57 -7.23 -5.60 8.39
CA GLN A 57 -7.43 -4.17 8.64
C GLN A 57 -7.71 -3.39 7.35
N ILE A 58 -7.48 -4.00 6.20
CA ILE A 58 -7.76 -3.41 4.89
C ILE A 58 -8.61 -4.41 4.11
N ASN A 59 -9.89 -4.09 3.93
CA ASN A 59 -10.87 -5.07 3.44
C ASN A 59 -11.27 -4.95 1.98
N SER A 60 -10.91 -3.85 1.32
CA SER A 60 -11.41 -3.56 -0.02
C SER A 60 -10.41 -3.88 -1.12
N ILE A 61 -9.39 -4.65 -0.80
CA ILE A 61 -8.36 -5.03 -1.76
C ILE A 61 -8.00 -6.50 -1.56
N HIS A 62 -7.33 -7.05 -2.58
CA HIS A 62 -6.66 -8.34 -2.40
C HIS A 62 -5.30 -8.30 -3.11
N ARG A 63 -4.40 -9.12 -2.65
CA ARG A 63 -3.04 -9.19 -3.19
C ARG A 63 -3.03 -9.91 -4.52
N VAL A 64 -2.29 -9.37 -5.48
CA VAL A 64 -2.10 -10.01 -6.78
C VAL A 64 -1.07 -11.14 -6.61
N GLU A 65 -1.48 -12.35 -6.95
CA GLU A 65 -0.63 -13.53 -6.86
C GLU A 65 0.08 -13.74 -8.20
N ASP A 66 1.07 -12.92 -8.48
CA ASP A 66 1.82 -13.02 -9.74
C ASP A 66 3.22 -13.60 -9.53
N GLY A 67 3.34 -14.53 -8.60
CA GLY A 67 4.60 -15.18 -8.31
C GLY A 67 5.39 -14.45 -7.24
N LYS A 68 6.71 -14.44 -7.40
CA LYS A 68 7.61 -13.93 -6.36
C LYS A 68 8.12 -12.53 -6.66
N ARG A 69 7.43 -11.80 -7.53
CA ARG A 69 7.86 -10.46 -7.91
C ARG A 69 7.66 -9.46 -6.77
N LYS A 70 8.62 -8.60 -6.62
CA LYS A 70 8.51 -7.45 -5.74
C LYS A 70 8.67 -6.18 -6.56
N PRO A 71 8.01 -5.08 -6.16
CA PRO A 71 7.17 -4.95 -4.97
C PRO A 71 5.83 -5.68 -5.10
N ASN A 72 5.18 -5.92 -3.96
CA ASN A 72 3.86 -6.52 -3.94
C ASN A 72 2.85 -5.59 -4.61
N ARG A 73 1.92 -6.19 -5.35
CA ARG A 73 0.83 -5.45 -5.98
C ARG A 73 -0.50 -5.91 -5.41
N TYR A 74 -1.45 -5.00 -5.41
CA TYR A 74 -2.79 -5.24 -4.90
C TYR A 74 -3.81 -4.80 -5.94
N VAL A 75 -5.02 -5.32 -5.84
CA VAL A 75 -6.10 -4.93 -6.73
C VAL A 75 -7.30 -4.47 -5.90
N LYS A 76 -7.91 -3.37 -6.33
CA LYS A 76 -9.12 -2.83 -5.71
C LYS A 76 -10.30 -3.72 -6.05
N GLU A 77 -11.01 -4.17 -5.04
CA GLU A 77 -12.23 -4.97 -5.21
C GLU A 77 -13.47 -4.15 -5.55
#